data_0fd310e450122669a0fd295f30358b0b
#
_entry.id   0fd310e450122669a0fd295f30358b0b
#
_cell.length_a   1.000
_cell.length_b   1.000
_cell.length_c   1.000
_cell.angle_alpha   90.00
_cell.angle_beta   90.00
_cell.angle_gamma   90.00
#
_symmetry.space_group_name_H-M   'P 1'
#
loop_
_entity.id
_entity.type
_entity.pdbx_description
1 polymer ?
#
loop_
_entity_poly.entity_id
_entity_poly.type
_entity_poly.pdbx_seq_one_letter_code
_entity_poly.pdbx_strand_id
1 'polypeptide(L)'
;MTDDQIINDLKNTYGTEFTAADVRGYCASHGVSYPTVTRRLEEYKVGRGKWNLEVTQETVQELEQTYQAPAVMPASEQNLIPQKDDTFVKFGNFSDVKKIIQSRIFYPTFITGLSGNGKTLTVEQACSQLGRELIRVNITVETDEDDLIGGFRLVGGETVWHNGPVIEALQRGAVLLLDEIDLAS
;
A
#
# COMPACT_ATOMS: atom_id res chain seq x y z
N MET A 1 24.99 -6.52 -39.08
CA MET A 1 25.39 -6.00 -37.79
C MET A 1 25.27 -7.12 -36.77
N THR A 2 26.31 -7.43 -36.01
CA THR A 2 26.30 -8.41 -34.96
C THR A 2 25.67 -7.80 -33.70
N ASP A 3 25.20 -8.62 -32.74
CA ASP A 3 24.57 -8.17 -31.52
C ASP A 3 25.51 -7.27 -30.70
N ASP A 4 26.78 -7.66 -30.58
CA ASP A 4 27.83 -6.89 -29.91
C ASP A 4 28.09 -5.51 -30.56
N GLN A 5 27.94 -5.39 -31.86
CA GLN A 5 28.08 -4.10 -32.57
C GLN A 5 26.94 -3.14 -32.18
N ILE A 6 25.68 -3.62 -32.11
CA ILE A 6 24.56 -2.80 -31.75
C ILE A 6 24.66 -2.33 -30.28
N ILE A 7 25.06 -3.22 -29.38
CA ILE A 7 25.23 -2.90 -27.95
C ILE A 7 26.36 -1.87 -27.77
N ASN A 8 27.51 -2.06 -28.41
CA ASN A 8 28.62 -1.13 -28.34
C ASN A 8 28.29 0.25 -28.95
N ASP A 9 27.58 0.28 -30.08
CA ASP A 9 27.15 1.54 -30.70
C ASP A 9 26.16 2.29 -29.83
N LEU A 10 25.19 1.60 -29.20
CA LEU A 10 24.27 2.20 -28.24
C LEU A 10 24.98 2.74 -27.00
N LYS A 11 25.92 1.96 -26.46
CA LYS A 11 26.75 2.38 -25.31
C LYS A 11 27.60 3.62 -25.64
N ASN A 12 28.19 3.68 -26.82
CA ASN A 12 29.01 4.81 -27.24
C ASN A 12 28.18 6.07 -27.52
N THR A 13 26.93 5.92 -27.98
CA THR A 13 26.09 7.03 -28.41
C THR A 13 25.23 7.58 -27.25
N TYR A 14 24.69 6.70 -26.40
CA TYR A 14 23.70 7.06 -25.38
C TYR A 14 24.14 6.75 -23.92
N GLY A 15 25.33 6.10 -23.79
CA GLY A 15 25.81 5.66 -22.48
C GLY A 15 25.31 4.27 -22.10
N THR A 16 25.41 3.95 -20.79
CA THR A 16 25.00 2.63 -20.26
C THR A 16 23.50 2.52 -19.99
N GLU A 17 22.81 3.65 -19.80
CA GLU A 17 21.36 3.73 -19.59
C GLU A 17 20.68 4.46 -20.76
N PHE A 18 19.65 3.87 -21.35
CA PHE A 18 18.91 4.48 -22.45
C PHE A 18 17.43 4.07 -22.44
N THR A 19 16.63 4.87 -23.13
CA THR A 19 15.18 4.76 -23.17
C THR A 19 14.68 4.25 -24.52
N ALA A 20 13.39 3.96 -24.62
CA ALA A 20 12.73 3.62 -25.87
C ALA A 20 12.83 4.73 -26.95
N ALA A 21 12.99 5.99 -26.54
CA ALA A 21 13.21 7.10 -27.46
C ALA A 21 14.61 7.02 -28.11
N ASP A 22 15.64 6.73 -27.32
CA ASP A 22 17.01 6.59 -27.75
C ASP A 22 17.18 5.42 -28.73
N VAL A 23 16.56 4.27 -28.41
CA VAL A 23 16.53 3.10 -29.29
C VAL A 23 15.83 3.40 -30.63
N ARG A 24 14.75 4.17 -30.62
CA ARG A 24 14.10 4.61 -31.88
C ARG A 24 14.99 5.54 -32.69
N GLY A 25 15.69 6.48 -32.04
CA GLY A 25 16.66 7.36 -32.66
C GLY A 25 17.80 6.58 -33.31
N TYR A 26 18.34 5.59 -32.60
CA TYR A 26 19.37 4.67 -33.15
C TYR A 26 18.84 3.90 -34.37
N CYS A 27 17.66 3.34 -34.30
CA CYS A 27 17.04 2.59 -35.39
C CYS A 27 16.87 3.46 -36.65
N ALA A 28 16.44 4.71 -36.48
CA ALA A 28 16.25 5.65 -37.59
C ALA A 28 17.57 6.03 -38.26
N SER A 29 18.65 6.21 -37.50
CA SER A 29 19.95 6.59 -38.03
C SER A 29 20.71 5.44 -38.70
N HIS A 30 20.50 4.19 -38.27
CA HIS A 30 21.22 3.01 -38.77
C HIS A 30 20.36 2.09 -39.64
N GLY A 31 19.09 2.44 -39.93
CA GLY A 31 18.21 1.65 -40.78
C GLY A 31 17.85 0.25 -40.22
N VAL A 32 17.90 0.08 -38.93
CA VAL A 32 17.59 -1.19 -38.23
C VAL A 32 16.20 -1.14 -37.66
N SER A 33 15.43 -2.25 -37.71
CA SER A 33 14.07 -2.27 -37.18
C SER A 33 14.06 -2.28 -35.66
N TYR A 34 13.16 -1.48 -35.07
CA TYR A 34 12.97 -1.36 -33.62
C TYR A 34 12.75 -2.72 -32.91
N PRO A 35 11.86 -3.62 -33.42
CA PRO A 35 11.67 -4.94 -32.79
C PRO A 35 12.95 -5.81 -32.80
N THR A 36 13.81 -5.65 -33.81
CA THR A 36 15.07 -6.40 -33.88
C THR A 36 16.03 -5.95 -32.80
N VAL A 37 16.16 -4.64 -32.58
CA VAL A 37 17.04 -4.08 -31.55
C VAL A 37 16.52 -4.40 -30.15
N THR A 38 15.24 -4.18 -29.89
CA THR A 38 14.65 -4.43 -28.56
C THR A 38 14.70 -5.91 -28.15
N ARG A 39 14.57 -6.86 -29.08
CA ARG A 39 14.73 -8.28 -28.80
C ARG A 39 16.16 -8.64 -28.35
N ARG A 40 17.15 -7.96 -28.89
CA ARG A 40 18.56 -8.16 -28.52
C ARG A 40 18.94 -7.49 -27.21
N LEU A 41 18.16 -6.50 -26.79
CA LEU A 41 18.31 -5.79 -25.52
C LEU A 41 17.45 -6.36 -24.39
N GLU A 42 16.76 -7.50 -24.60
CA GLU A 42 15.85 -8.05 -23.59
C GLU A 42 16.57 -8.41 -22.29
N GLU A 43 17.82 -8.88 -22.36
CA GLU A 43 18.66 -9.23 -21.19
C GLU A 43 19.06 -8.00 -20.35
N TYR A 44 19.04 -6.82 -20.92
CA TYR A 44 19.44 -5.55 -20.28
C TYR A 44 18.25 -4.69 -19.86
N LYS A 45 17.04 -5.23 -19.92
CA LYS A 45 15.81 -4.51 -19.66
C LYS A 45 15.56 -4.38 -18.15
N VAL A 46 15.59 -3.14 -17.67
CA VAL A 46 15.36 -2.80 -16.24
C VAL A 46 13.96 -2.24 -15.97
N GLY A 47 13.15 -2.02 -17.02
CA GLY A 47 11.79 -1.51 -16.87
C GLY A 47 11.07 -1.31 -18.20
N ARG A 48 9.84 -0.82 -18.17
CA ARG A 48 9.05 -0.58 -19.39
C ARG A 48 9.71 0.49 -20.26
N GLY A 49 10.36 0.06 -21.35
CA GLY A 49 11.05 0.95 -22.30
C GLY A 49 12.33 1.58 -21.75
N LYS A 50 13.00 0.90 -20.79
CA LYS A 50 14.28 1.32 -20.23
C LYS A 50 15.23 0.14 -20.19
N TRP A 51 16.50 0.37 -20.55
CA TRP A 51 17.56 -0.61 -20.56
C TRP A 51 18.81 -0.04 -19.86
N ASN A 52 19.55 -0.93 -19.19
CA ASN A 52 20.83 -0.60 -18.56
C ASN A 52 21.84 -1.72 -18.89
N LEU A 53 22.90 -1.40 -19.58
CA LEU A 53 23.93 -2.36 -20.03
C LEU A 53 24.85 -2.85 -18.90
N GLU A 54 24.82 -2.23 -17.73
CA GLU A 54 25.58 -2.65 -16.56
C GLU A 54 24.79 -3.61 -15.66
N VAL A 55 23.47 -3.71 -15.88
CA VAL A 55 22.56 -4.53 -15.07
C VAL A 55 21.93 -5.57 -15.99
N THR A 56 22.35 -6.82 -15.87
CA THR A 56 21.73 -7.95 -16.57
C THR A 56 20.49 -8.43 -15.78
N GLN A 57 19.56 -9.13 -16.45
CA GLN A 57 18.39 -9.72 -15.77
C GLN A 57 18.78 -10.69 -14.65
N GLU A 58 19.93 -11.39 -14.78
CA GLU A 58 20.47 -12.22 -13.69
C GLU A 58 20.83 -11.40 -12.47
N THR A 59 21.44 -10.22 -12.64
CA THR A 59 21.76 -9.29 -11.55
C THR A 59 20.49 -8.70 -10.92
N VAL A 60 19.45 -8.43 -11.72
CA VAL A 60 18.14 -7.95 -11.20
C VAL A 60 17.45 -9.05 -10.41
N GLN A 61 17.45 -10.30 -10.91
CA GLN A 61 16.88 -11.43 -10.20
C GLN A 61 17.66 -11.77 -8.92
N GLU A 62 18.98 -11.63 -8.92
CA GLU A 62 19.82 -11.82 -7.75
C GLU A 62 19.59 -10.73 -6.70
N LEU A 63 19.37 -9.48 -7.13
CA LEU A 63 18.97 -8.36 -6.27
C LEU A 63 17.55 -8.54 -5.75
N GLU A 64 16.61 -9.01 -6.57
CA GLU A 64 15.24 -9.31 -6.13
C GLU A 64 15.18 -10.49 -5.16
N GLN A 65 16.04 -11.51 -5.34
CA GLN A 65 16.15 -12.64 -4.40
C GLN A 65 16.84 -12.26 -3.10
N THR A 66 17.75 -11.27 -3.13
CA THR A 66 18.43 -10.74 -1.93
C THR A 66 17.57 -9.68 -1.22
N TYR A 67 16.63 -9.04 -1.93
CA TYR A 67 15.66 -8.14 -1.35
C TYR A 67 14.53 -8.98 -0.72
N GLN A 68 14.80 -9.50 0.45
CA GLN A 68 13.72 -9.99 1.32
C GLN A 68 12.88 -8.77 1.69
N ALA A 69 11.63 -8.75 1.21
CA ALA A 69 10.69 -7.75 1.70
C ALA A 69 10.73 -7.76 3.23
N PRO A 70 10.79 -6.58 3.87
CA PRO A 70 10.84 -6.52 5.33
C PRO A 70 9.70 -7.36 5.90
N ALA A 71 10.02 -8.16 6.93
CA ALA A 71 9.06 -9.06 7.54
C ALA A 71 7.85 -8.25 8.03
N VAL A 72 6.68 -8.55 7.49
CA VAL A 72 5.43 -7.95 7.95
C VAL A 72 5.05 -8.66 9.24
N MET A 73 4.92 -7.91 10.33
CA MET A 73 4.42 -8.49 11.57
C MET A 73 2.99 -8.98 11.38
N PRO A 74 2.66 -10.21 11.82
CA PRO A 74 1.29 -10.71 11.70
C PRO A 74 0.34 -9.84 12.51
N ALA A 75 -0.90 -9.67 11.99
CA ALA A 75 -1.96 -9.01 12.74
C ALA A 75 -2.13 -9.66 14.11
N SER A 76 -2.34 -8.85 15.14
CA SER A 76 -2.54 -9.31 16.52
C SER A 76 -3.64 -10.39 16.57
N GLU A 77 -3.40 -11.49 17.28
CA GLU A 77 -4.41 -12.53 17.53
C GLU A 77 -5.50 -12.09 18.51
N GLN A 78 -5.38 -10.88 19.06
CA GLN A 78 -6.36 -10.35 20.00
C GLN A 78 -7.74 -10.19 19.34
N ASN A 79 -8.75 -10.58 20.08
CA ASN A 79 -10.15 -10.33 19.70
C ASN A 79 -10.46 -8.84 19.96
N LEU A 80 -10.78 -8.12 18.91
CA LEU A 80 -11.07 -6.68 18.94
C LEU A 80 -12.57 -6.39 18.90
N ILE A 81 -13.44 -7.37 19.23
CA ILE A 81 -14.88 -7.14 19.34
C ILE A 81 -15.16 -6.32 20.61
N PRO A 82 -15.78 -5.14 20.52
CA PRO A 82 -16.10 -4.32 21.67
C PRO A 82 -17.00 -5.07 22.66
N GLN A 83 -16.82 -4.78 23.94
CA GLN A 83 -17.70 -5.34 24.98
C GLN A 83 -19.11 -4.79 24.84
N LYS A 84 -20.09 -5.65 25.08
CA LYS A 84 -21.48 -5.24 25.13
C LYS A 84 -21.76 -4.44 26.42
N ASP A 85 -22.32 -3.27 26.25
CA ASP A 85 -22.82 -2.47 27.36
C ASP A 85 -24.33 -2.75 27.54
N ASP A 86 -24.71 -3.37 28.66
CA ASP A 86 -26.08 -3.71 28.94
C ASP A 86 -26.95 -2.48 29.35
N THR A 87 -26.31 -1.36 29.66
CA THR A 87 -26.96 -0.10 29.94
C THR A 87 -27.21 0.75 28.70
N PHE A 88 -26.66 0.33 27.56
CA PHE A 88 -26.77 1.08 26.31
C PHE A 88 -28.22 1.15 25.81
N VAL A 89 -28.70 2.36 25.61
CA VAL A 89 -30.02 2.63 25.02
C VAL A 89 -29.85 3.07 23.58
N LYS A 90 -30.53 2.37 22.67
CA LYS A 90 -30.51 2.72 21.24
C LYS A 90 -31.15 4.07 21.01
N PHE A 91 -30.44 4.97 20.37
CA PHE A 91 -30.95 6.31 20.04
C PHE A 91 -30.41 6.79 18.69
N GLY A 92 -30.99 7.86 18.19
CA GLY A 92 -30.56 8.50 16.93
C GLY A 92 -30.48 7.50 15.75
N ASN A 93 -29.43 7.56 15.02
CA ASN A 93 -29.22 6.76 13.78
C ASN A 93 -28.60 5.37 14.04
N PHE A 94 -28.69 4.84 15.27
CA PHE A 94 -28.11 3.53 15.63
C PHE A 94 -28.49 2.41 14.64
N SER A 95 -29.78 2.37 14.26
CA SER A 95 -30.28 1.33 13.34
C SER A 95 -29.65 1.39 11.97
N ASP A 96 -29.34 2.58 11.47
CA ASP A 96 -28.73 2.77 10.16
C ASP A 96 -27.24 2.45 10.20
N VAL A 97 -26.52 2.89 11.24
CA VAL A 97 -25.14 2.49 11.49
C VAL A 97 -25.02 0.97 11.58
N LYS A 98 -25.92 0.33 12.33
CA LYS A 98 -25.93 -1.13 12.45
C LYS A 98 -26.16 -1.84 11.12
N LYS A 99 -27.10 -1.35 10.26
CA LYS A 99 -27.33 -1.91 8.92
C LYS A 99 -26.10 -1.78 8.01
N ILE A 100 -25.43 -0.63 8.04
CA ILE A 100 -24.22 -0.39 7.27
C ILE A 100 -23.14 -1.41 7.68
N ILE A 101 -22.85 -1.55 8.97
CA ILE A 101 -21.85 -2.51 9.48
C ILE A 101 -22.26 -3.95 9.16
N GLN A 102 -23.54 -4.29 9.24
CA GLN A 102 -24.07 -5.61 8.93
C GLN A 102 -23.93 -5.98 7.44
N SER A 103 -24.01 -5.00 6.55
CA SER A 103 -23.91 -5.22 5.10
C SER A 103 -22.55 -5.79 4.67
N ARG A 104 -21.49 -5.56 5.46
CA ARG A 104 -20.09 -5.90 5.14
C ARG A 104 -19.56 -5.29 3.85
N ILE A 105 -20.26 -4.31 3.30
CA ILE A 105 -19.83 -3.55 2.13
C ILE A 105 -18.97 -2.38 2.63
N PHE A 106 -17.89 -2.09 1.92
CA PHE A 106 -17.12 -0.88 2.20
C PHE A 106 -18.00 0.34 1.90
N TYR A 107 -18.41 1.01 2.97
CA TYR A 107 -19.28 2.18 2.89
C TYR A 107 -18.78 3.27 3.85
N PRO A 108 -18.00 4.25 3.34
CA PRO A 108 -17.53 5.36 4.16
C PRO A 108 -18.72 6.12 4.75
N THR A 109 -18.74 6.26 6.07
CA THR A 109 -19.82 6.89 6.80
C THR A 109 -19.28 8.01 7.67
N PHE A 110 -19.82 9.20 7.54
CA PHE A 110 -19.46 10.35 8.36
C PHE A 110 -20.55 10.62 9.39
N ILE A 111 -20.20 10.48 10.67
CA ILE A 111 -21.14 10.69 11.80
C ILE A 111 -20.82 12.02 12.47
N THR A 112 -21.72 12.97 12.40
CA THR A 112 -21.58 14.30 12.99
C THR A 112 -22.53 14.49 14.18
N GLY A 113 -22.21 15.42 15.04
CA GLY A 113 -23.04 15.80 16.18
C GLY A 113 -22.23 16.40 17.32
N LEU A 114 -22.90 16.97 18.30
CA LEU A 114 -22.28 17.58 19.46
C LEU A 114 -21.40 16.57 20.24
N SER A 115 -20.37 17.08 20.90
CA SER A 115 -19.54 16.26 21.81
C SER A 115 -20.42 15.65 22.91
N GLY A 116 -20.08 14.44 23.33
CA GLY A 116 -20.86 13.72 24.38
C GLY A 116 -22.14 13.05 23.90
N ASN A 117 -22.54 13.16 22.62
CA ASN A 117 -23.75 12.55 22.08
C ASN A 117 -23.65 11.04 21.81
N GLY A 118 -22.62 10.36 22.31
CA GLY A 118 -22.46 8.92 22.16
C GLY A 118 -22.22 8.41 20.74
N LYS A 119 -21.65 9.21 19.84
CA LYS A 119 -21.31 8.82 18.46
C LYS A 119 -20.43 7.58 18.44
N THR A 120 -19.32 7.63 19.17
CA THR A 120 -18.35 6.53 19.30
C THR A 120 -18.99 5.30 19.90
N LEU A 121 -19.72 5.45 21.01
CA LEU A 121 -20.45 4.36 21.69
C LEU A 121 -21.48 3.70 20.77
N THR A 122 -22.13 4.47 19.90
CA THR A 122 -23.07 3.94 18.90
C THR A 122 -22.39 2.93 17.97
N VAL A 123 -21.20 3.25 17.46
CA VAL A 123 -20.44 2.35 16.58
C VAL A 123 -19.93 1.14 17.36
N GLU A 124 -19.37 1.33 18.54
CA GLU A 124 -18.89 0.26 19.41
C GLU A 124 -20.00 -0.75 19.73
N GLN A 125 -21.17 -0.28 20.13
CA GLN A 125 -22.30 -1.14 20.46
C GLN A 125 -22.94 -1.81 19.24
N ALA A 126 -22.88 -1.18 18.07
CA ALA A 126 -23.30 -1.81 16.83
C ALA A 126 -22.33 -2.96 16.43
N CYS A 127 -21.03 -2.75 16.56
CA CYS A 127 -20.02 -3.78 16.34
C CYS A 127 -20.15 -4.93 17.35
N SER A 128 -20.30 -4.61 18.63
CA SER A 128 -20.52 -5.59 19.69
C SER A 128 -21.70 -6.49 19.42
N GLN A 129 -22.87 -5.92 19.09
CA GLN A 129 -24.10 -6.66 18.80
C GLN A 129 -24.02 -7.52 17.53
N LEU A 130 -23.13 -7.18 16.61
CA LEU A 130 -22.92 -7.92 15.35
C LEU A 130 -21.75 -8.89 15.43
N GLY A 131 -21.00 -8.92 16.54
CA GLY A 131 -19.78 -9.72 16.67
C GLY A 131 -18.71 -9.28 15.67
N ARG A 132 -18.61 -7.97 15.39
CA ARG A 132 -17.64 -7.40 14.45
C ARG A 132 -16.48 -6.78 15.19
N GLU A 133 -15.26 -7.09 14.74
CA GLU A 133 -14.08 -6.41 15.26
C GLU A 133 -14.10 -4.93 14.90
N LEU A 134 -13.63 -4.12 15.83
CA LEU A 134 -13.54 -2.67 15.70
C LEU A 134 -12.11 -2.22 16.01
N ILE A 135 -11.49 -1.53 15.09
CA ILE A 135 -10.23 -0.81 15.30
C ILE A 135 -10.58 0.67 15.38
N ARG A 136 -10.33 1.26 16.55
CA ARG A 136 -10.56 2.68 16.81
C ARG A 136 -9.24 3.42 16.82
N VAL A 137 -9.18 4.51 16.07
CA VAL A 137 -8.06 5.45 16.07
C VAL A 137 -8.57 6.81 16.48
N ASN A 138 -7.96 7.39 17.50
CA ASN A 138 -8.24 8.75 17.90
C ASN A 138 -7.28 9.69 17.15
N ILE A 139 -7.81 10.47 16.24
CA ILE A 139 -7.05 11.40 15.42
C ILE A 139 -6.65 12.63 16.25
N THR A 140 -5.44 13.07 16.08
CA THR A 140 -4.89 14.29 16.70
C THR A 140 -4.22 15.12 15.63
N VAL A 141 -3.85 16.36 15.96
CA VAL A 141 -3.11 17.24 15.05
C VAL A 141 -1.70 16.73 14.69
N GLU A 142 -1.20 15.75 15.45
CA GLU A 142 0.11 15.13 15.25
C GLU A 142 0.01 13.79 14.49
N THR A 143 -1.22 13.32 14.23
CA THR A 143 -1.44 12.04 13.53
C THR A 143 -1.04 12.19 12.07
N ASP A 144 -0.08 11.38 11.64
CA ASP A 144 0.43 11.37 10.27
C ASP A 144 0.09 10.09 9.51
N GLU A 145 0.58 9.98 8.28
CA GLU A 145 0.33 8.84 7.40
C GLU A 145 0.98 7.56 7.97
N ASP A 146 2.17 7.66 8.56
CA ASP A 146 2.89 6.52 9.13
C ASP A 146 2.17 5.95 10.35
N ASP A 147 1.46 6.79 11.12
CA ASP A 147 0.62 6.35 12.24
C ASP A 147 -0.60 5.55 11.78
N LEU A 148 -1.14 5.88 10.62
CA LEU A 148 -2.37 5.27 10.09
C LEU A 148 -2.08 4.05 9.21
N ILE A 149 -1.15 4.17 8.28
CA ILE A 149 -0.82 3.11 7.31
C ILE A 149 0.22 2.16 7.88
N GLY A 150 1.18 2.71 8.62
CA GLY A 150 2.32 1.98 9.16
C GLY A 150 3.64 2.45 8.57
N GLY A 151 4.72 1.98 9.14
CA GLY A 151 6.06 2.40 8.75
C GLY A 151 7.13 1.39 9.14
N PHE A 152 8.35 1.66 8.72
CA PHE A 152 9.49 0.83 9.08
C PHE A 152 9.96 1.14 10.50
N ARG A 153 10.18 0.08 11.29
CA ARG A 153 10.68 0.18 12.67
C ARG A 153 11.92 -0.69 12.84
N LEU A 154 12.85 -0.23 13.66
CA LEU A 154 14.03 -1.02 14.03
C LEU A 154 13.68 -1.96 15.18
N VAL A 155 13.68 -3.26 14.91
CA VAL A 155 13.37 -4.29 15.90
C VAL A 155 14.53 -5.29 15.93
N GLY A 156 15.22 -5.42 17.08
CA GLY A 156 16.34 -6.36 17.22
C GLY A 156 17.55 -6.08 16.33
N GLY A 157 17.70 -4.87 15.78
CA GLY A 157 18.75 -4.51 14.84
C GLY A 157 18.38 -4.67 13.36
N GLU A 158 17.16 -5.15 13.08
CA GLU A 158 16.62 -5.31 11.71
C GLU A 158 15.51 -4.28 11.44
N THR A 159 15.42 -3.84 10.21
CA THR A 159 14.33 -2.95 9.77
C THR A 159 13.12 -3.79 9.38
N VAL A 160 12.04 -3.66 10.14
CA VAL A 160 10.80 -4.41 9.94
C VAL A 160 9.65 -3.45 9.65
N TRP A 161 8.82 -3.80 8.67
CA TRP A 161 7.57 -3.07 8.44
C TRP A 161 6.57 -3.38 9.54
N HIS A 162 5.99 -2.33 10.12
CA HIS A 162 4.92 -2.43 11.13
C HIS A 162 3.63 -1.86 10.52
N ASN A 163 2.58 -2.67 10.45
CA ASN A 163 1.29 -2.23 9.95
C ASN A 163 0.66 -1.22 10.90
N GLY A 164 0.12 -0.16 10.32
CA GLY A 164 -0.77 0.75 11.04
C GLY A 164 -2.20 0.23 11.12
N PRO A 165 -3.06 0.91 11.91
CA PRO A 165 -4.43 0.48 12.17
C PRO A 165 -5.31 0.37 10.93
N VAL A 166 -5.07 1.16 9.90
CA VAL A 166 -5.80 1.07 8.61
C VAL A 166 -5.49 -0.25 7.92
N ILE A 167 -4.21 -0.60 7.79
CA ILE A 167 -3.81 -1.87 7.16
C ILE A 167 -4.27 -3.06 7.99
N GLU A 168 -4.19 -2.98 9.32
CA GLU A 168 -4.70 -4.01 10.22
C GLU A 168 -6.21 -4.21 10.05
N ALA A 169 -6.98 -3.12 9.98
CA ALA A 169 -8.42 -3.18 9.77
C ALA A 169 -8.78 -3.85 8.43
N LEU A 170 -8.04 -3.53 7.36
CA LEU A 170 -8.23 -4.13 6.04
C LEU A 170 -7.92 -5.63 6.05
N GLN A 171 -6.81 -6.04 6.66
CA GLN A 171 -6.41 -7.45 6.74
C GLN A 171 -7.39 -8.30 7.53
N ARG A 172 -7.94 -7.76 8.62
CA ARG A 172 -8.91 -8.45 9.49
C ARG A 172 -10.35 -8.36 8.97
N GLY A 173 -10.62 -7.47 8.03
CA GLY A 173 -11.98 -7.11 7.65
C GLY A 173 -12.76 -6.47 8.80
N ALA A 174 -12.07 -5.78 9.70
CA ALA A 174 -12.62 -5.08 10.83
C ALA A 174 -13.30 -3.77 10.42
N VAL A 175 -14.14 -3.24 11.30
CA VAL A 175 -14.64 -1.86 11.17
C VAL A 175 -13.54 -0.92 11.64
N LEU A 176 -13.19 0.08 10.82
CA LEU A 176 -12.27 1.14 11.19
C LEU A 176 -13.07 2.37 11.63
N LEU A 177 -12.84 2.85 12.84
CA LEU A 177 -13.41 4.07 13.39
C LEU A 177 -12.33 5.12 13.59
N LEU A 178 -12.36 6.16 12.77
CA LEU A 178 -11.52 7.34 12.96
C LEU A 178 -12.29 8.36 13.78
N ASP A 179 -11.93 8.50 15.04
CA ASP A 179 -12.56 9.42 15.98
C ASP A 179 -11.86 10.77 15.96
N GLU A 180 -12.58 11.87 16.13
CA GLU A 180 -12.10 13.26 16.10
C GLU A 180 -11.40 13.60 14.75
N ILE A 181 -11.95 13.11 13.62
CA ILE A 181 -11.36 13.27 12.28
C ILE A 181 -11.21 14.74 11.85
N ASP A 182 -11.95 15.66 12.46
CA ASP A 182 -11.86 17.11 12.26
C ASP A 182 -10.54 17.72 12.77
N LEU A 183 -9.76 16.99 13.57
CA LEU A 183 -8.43 17.40 14.02
C LEU A 183 -7.32 17.05 13.01
N ALA A 184 -7.63 16.24 12.00
CA ALA A 184 -6.66 15.89 10.96
C ALA A 184 -6.25 17.14 10.16
N SER A 185 -4.95 17.36 9.99
CA SER A 185 -4.37 18.47 9.23
C SER A 185 -4.29 18.18 7.73
#